data_3b4801924faa2a986d731ecd7cec8558
#
_entry.id   3b4801924faa2a986d731ecd7cec8558
#
_cell.length_a   1.000
_cell.length_b   1.000
_cell.length_c   1.000
_cell.angle_alpha   90.00
_cell.angle_beta   90.00
_cell.angle_gamma   90.00
#
_symmetry.space_group_name_H-M   'P 1'
#
loop_
_entity.id
_entity.type
_entity.pdbx_description
1 polymer ?
#
loop_
_entity_poly.entity_id
_entity_poly.type
_entity_poly.pdbx_seq_one_letter_code
_entity_poly.pdbx_strand_id
1 'polypeptide(L)' 'MESAEDVKAKLKKLNAQATALKMDLHDLAEDLPTGWEKIPEVAQKAFEAFRELDALRKASA' A
#
# COMPACT_ATOMS: atom_id res chain seq x y z
N MET A 1 5.19 18.53 16.15
CA MET A 1 5.22 17.11 16.54
C MET A 1 3.86 16.48 16.37
N GLU A 2 3.82 15.30 15.82
CA GLU A 2 2.57 14.61 15.67
C GLU A 2 2.17 13.93 16.97
N SER A 3 0.89 14.02 17.31
CA SER A 3 0.37 13.32 18.47
C SER A 3 0.20 11.83 18.16
N ALA A 4 0.03 11.03 19.20
CA ALA A 4 -0.23 9.60 19.01
C ALA A 4 -1.49 9.35 18.18
N GLU A 5 -2.49 10.22 18.33
CA GLU A 5 -3.73 10.12 17.55
C GLU A 5 -3.49 10.42 16.07
N ASP A 6 -2.62 11.39 15.75
CA ASP A 6 -2.27 11.72 14.38
C ASP A 6 -1.54 10.57 13.71
N VAL A 7 -0.59 9.96 14.41
CA VAL A 7 0.14 8.80 13.90
C VAL A 7 -0.82 7.62 13.66
N LYS A 8 -1.73 7.41 14.59
CA LYS A 8 -2.71 6.34 14.49
C LYS A 8 -3.62 6.54 13.27
N ALA A 9 -4.05 7.77 13.05
CA ALA A 9 -4.88 8.12 11.89
C ALA A 9 -4.13 7.90 10.58
N LYS A 10 -2.85 8.26 10.54
CA LYS A 10 -2.01 8.04 9.37
C LYS A 10 -1.79 6.56 9.09
N LEU A 11 -1.55 5.78 10.13
CA LEU A 11 -1.41 4.33 10.00
C LEU A 11 -2.67 3.70 9.42
N LYS A 12 -3.82 4.11 9.91
CA LYS A 12 -5.10 3.61 9.42
C LYS A 12 -5.29 3.95 7.95
N LYS A 13 -4.97 5.18 7.56
CA LYS A 13 -5.09 5.64 6.17
C LYS A 13 -4.14 4.88 5.25
N LEU A 14 -2.87 4.76 5.65
CA LEU A 14 -1.87 4.05 4.87
C LEU A 14 -2.20 2.57 4.75
N ASN A 15 -2.69 1.98 5.82
CA ASN A 15 -3.09 0.58 5.81
C ASN A 15 -4.25 0.34 4.83
N ALA A 16 -5.22 1.26 4.80
CA ALA A 16 -6.34 1.18 3.87
C ALA A 16 -5.86 1.32 2.42
N GLN A 17 -4.94 2.25 2.16
CA GLN A 17 -4.38 2.45 0.83
C GLN A 17 -3.57 1.22 0.38
N ALA A 18 -2.76 0.70 1.27
CA ALA A 18 -1.94 -0.49 0.97
C ALA A 18 -2.84 -1.71 0.69
N THR A 19 -3.91 -1.86 1.46
CA THR A 19 -4.86 -2.95 1.26
C THR A 19 -5.56 -2.83 -0.10
N ALA A 20 -5.96 -1.62 -0.49
CA ALA A 20 -6.58 -1.39 -1.79
C ALA A 20 -5.62 -1.75 -2.93
N LEU A 21 -4.35 -1.37 -2.81
CA LEU A 21 -3.34 -1.70 -3.82
C LEU A 21 -3.01 -3.18 -3.85
N LYS A 22 -3.03 -3.82 -2.70
CA LYS A 22 -2.87 -5.28 -2.61
C LYS A 22 -3.99 -5.98 -3.39
N MET A 23 -5.22 -5.50 -3.25
CA MET A 23 -6.36 -6.07 -3.99
C MET A 23 -6.24 -5.80 -5.48
N ASP A 24 -5.77 -4.61 -5.87
CA ASP A 24 -5.54 -4.30 -7.28
C ASP A 24 -4.51 -5.27 -7.88
N LEU A 25 -3.45 -5.55 -7.16
CA LEU A 25 -2.42 -6.47 -7.59
C LEU A 25 -2.97 -7.90 -7.70
N HIS A 26 -3.78 -8.31 -6.74
CA HIS A 26 -4.42 -9.62 -6.74
C HIS A 26 -5.35 -9.78 -7.95
N ASP A 27 -6.18 -8.76 -8.20
CA ASP A 27 -7.12 -8.79 -9.33
C ASP A 27 -6.38 -8.85 -10.67
N LEU A 28 -5.30 -8.07 -10.77
CA LEU A 28 -4.47 -8.10 -11.97
C LEU A 28 -3.87 -9.50 -12.18
N ALA A 29 -3.38 -10.11 -11.10
CA ALA A 29 -2.78 -11.44 -11.17
C ALA A 29 -3.80 -12.48 -11.66
N GLU A 30 -5.06 -12.36 -11.24
CA GLU A 30 -6.11 -13.27 -11.68
C GLU A 30 -6.46 -13.09 -13.16
N ASP A 31 -6.37 -11.86 -13.67
CA ASP A 31 -6.73 -11.57 -15.06
C ASP A 31 -5.61 -11.94 -16.05
N LEU A 32 -4.40 -12.15 -15.57
CA LEU A 32 -3.28 -12.46 -16.45
C LEU A 32 -3.57 -13.67 -17.33
N PRO A 33 -3.11 -13.68 -18.59
CA PRO A 33 -2.18 -12.71 -19.20
C PRO A 33 -2.80 -11.39 -19.65
N THR A 34 -4.11 -11.21 -19.52
CA THR A 34 -4.76 -9.94 -19.86
C THR A 34 -4.28 -8.85 -18.90
N GLY A 35 -3.88 -7.72 -19.44
CA GLY A 35 -3.45 -6.58 -18.63
C GLY A 35 -2.03 -6.69 -18.09
N TRP A 36 -1.21 -7.59 -18.63
CA TRP A 36 0.17 -7.78 -18.16
C TRP A 36 1.00 -6.50 -18.21
N GLU A 37 0.69 -5.59 -19.13
CA GLU A 37 1.41 -4.34 -19.29
C GLU A 37 1.27 -3.43 -18.06
N LYS A 38 0.25 -3.67 -17.24
CA LYS A 38 -0.02 -2.90 -16.03
C LYS A 38 0.81 -3.36 -14.84
N ILE A 39 1.47 -4.51 -14.95
CA ILE A 39 2.22 -5.07 -13.82
C ILE A 39 3.21 -4.08 -13.22
N PRO A 40 4.08 -3.42 -14.02
CA PRO A 40 5.05 -2.50 -13.42
C PRO A 40 4.39 -1.33 -12.66
N GLU A 41 3.33 -0.77 -13.22
CA GLU A 41 2.64 0.37 -12.60
C GLU A 41 1.96 -0.04 -11.29
N VAL A 42 1.19 -1.11 -11.32
CA VAL A 42 0.48 -1.59 -10.12
C VAL A 42 1.49 -2.05 -9.07
N ALA A 43 2.53 -2.77 -9.48
CA ALA A 43 3.57 -3.23 -8.56
C ALA A 43 4.30 -2.06 -7.91
N GLN A 44 4.60 -1.00 -8.67
CA GLN A 44 5.29 0.17 -8.13
C GLN A 44 4.41 0.88 -7.09
N LYS A 45 3.14 1.06 -7.37
CA LYS A 45 2.21 1.69 -6.43
C LYS A 45 2.08 0.87 -5.15
N ALA A 46 1.94 -0.43 -5.27
CA ALA A 46 1.85 -1.32 -4.12
C ALA A 46 3.14 -1.28 -3.30
N PHE A 47 4.28 -1.31 -3.97
CA PHE A 47 5.58 -1.24 -3.31
C PHE A 47 5.71 0.04 -2.48
N GLU A 48 5.39 1.18 -3.08
CA GLU A 48 5.50 2.47 -2.38
C GLU A 48 4.56 2.55 -1.17
N ALA A 49 3.34 2.07 -1.33
CA ALA A 49 2.36 2.08 -0.23
C ALA A 49 2.82 1.24 0.95
N PHE A 50 3.31 0.04 0.69
CA PHE A 50 3.79 -0.84 1.76
C PHE A 50 5.08 -0.34 2.37
N ARG A 51 5.95 0.29 1.57
CA ARG A 51 7.18 0.88 2.09
C ARG A 51 6.86 2.01 3.08
N GLU A 52 5.93 2.89 2.73
CA GLU A 52 5.51 3.97 3.61
C GLU A 52 4.86 3.47 4.88
N LEU A 53 3.99 2.47 4.74
CA LEU A 53 3.34 1.85 5.89
C LEU A 53 4.35 1.24 6.85
N ASP A 54 5.30 0.50 6.32
CA ASP A 54 6.34 -0.14 7.12
C ASP A 54 7.21 0.89 7.84
N ALA A 55 7.60 1.96 7.12
CA ALA A 55 8.41 3.03 7.70
C ALA A 55 7.69 3.71 8.88
N LEU A 56 6.40 4.00 8.71
CA LEU A 56 5.64 4.64 9.77
C LEU A 56 5.42 3.72 10.96
N ARG A 57 5.17 2.43 10.72
CA ARG A 57 5.02 1.45 11.80
C ARG A 57 6.30 1.32 12.61
N LYS A 58 7.45 1.28 11.94
CA LYS A 58 8.74 1.22 12.63
C LYS A 58 9.03 2.48 13.42
N ALA A 59 8.66 3.64 12.87
CA ALA A 59 8.87 4.91 13.54
C ALA A 59 7.99 5.06 14.79
N SER A 60 6.83 4.42 14.81
CA SER A 60 5.88 4.52 15.92
C SER A 60 5.95 3.35 16.90
N ALA A 61 6.83 2.41 16.64
CA ALA A 61 6.99 1.24 17.51
C ALA A 61 7.75 1.58 18.80
#